data_dd7f15ac94c916603109760a564f6d5a
#
_entry.id   dd7f15ac94c916603109760a564f6d5a
#
_cell.length_a   1.000
_cell.length_b   1.000
_cell.length_c   1.000
_cell.angle_alpha   90.00
_cell.angle_beta   90.00
_cell.angle_gamma   90.00
#
_symmetry.space_group_name_H-M   'P 1'
#
loop_
_entity.id
_entity.type
_entity.pdbx_description
1 polymer ?
#
loop_
_entity_poly.entity_id
_entity_poly.type
_entity_poly.pdbx_seq_one_letter_code
_entity_poly.pdbx_strand_id
1 'polypeptide(L)'
;HLQSENTVFKVEDKDGNEYALRVHRKGYHDLDELNSEHNWTSCLSKAGLSVPETVPTANGEAYATVFFNDSDEFRYVGLVKWMEGAILNDLILELKEKEVSDLYNSLGKVIAKFHQATMNWEVPKDFKRHSFDVDGFVGSEPFWGRFWEAKNASDEEREKLSLIRKNIEKSLSKLPRDISSFGMIHADMHSQNVLIQEDKLSVIDFDDAGFGWYGFDLAVAVWDRLDFTATGCHFDIAYESLMAGYLEECPNSQDIISTIPTFLLMRTMMIIRWIEDRPEAGYEDFIPVLIKASIDQAKDLKLLN
;
A
#
# COMPACT_ATOMS: atom_id res chain seq x y z
N HIS A 1 -12.74 -8.67 -14.49
CA HIS A 1 -11.38 -9.19 -14.55
C HIS A 1 -10.44 -8.01 -14.36
N LEU A 2 -9.91 -7.87 -13.16
CA LEU A 2 -8.83 -6.92 -12.86
C LEU A 2 -7.53 -7.74 -12.83
N GLN A 3 -6.54 -7.31 -13.59
CA GLN A 3 -5.23 -7.93 -13.63
C GLN A 3 -4.23 -6.91 -13.09
N SER A 4 -3.85 -7.09 -11.82
CA SER A 4 -2.72 -6.41 -11.20
C SER A 4 -1.65 -7.45 -10.84
N GLU A 5 -1.27 -7.57 -9.57
CA GLU A 5 -0.40 -8.66 -9.10
C GLU A 5 -1.12 -10.00 -9.10
N ASN A 6 -2.45 -10.00 -8.91
CA ASN A 6 -3.30 -11.17 -8.93
C ASN A 6 -4.36 -11.10 -10.03
N THR A 7 -4.88 -12.25 -10.44
CA THR A 7 -6.10 -12.31 -11.21
C THR A 7 -7.28 -12.54 -10.27
N VAL A 8 -8.23 -11.60 -10.23
CA VAL A 8 -9.38 -11.66 -9.33
C VAL A 8 -10.65 -11.88 -10.14
N PHE A 9 -11.45 -12.86 -9.70
CA PHE A 9 -12.76 -13.17 -10.26
C PHE A 9 -13.84 -13.00 -9.18
N LYS A 10 -14.91 -12.29 -9.50
CA LYS A 10 -16.13 -12.35 -8.70
C LYS A 10 -16.83 -13.68 -9.02
N VAL A 11 -17.09 -14.47 -8.01
CA VAL A 11 -17.77 -15.78 -8.12
C VAL A 11 -18.94 -15.85 -7.16
N GLU A 12 -19.95 -16.61 -7.51
CA GLU A 12 -21.18 -16.81 -6.73
C GLU A 12 -21.39 -18.30 -6.48
N ASP A 13 -21.75 -18.65 -5.25
CA ASP A 13 -22.16 -20.01 -4.94
C ASP A 13 -23.64 -20.27 -5.30
N LYS A 14 -24.08 -21.52 -5.20
CA LYS A 14 -25.46 -21.92 -5.52
C LYS A 14 -26.53 -21.30 -4.59
N ASP A 15 -26.13 -20.75 -3.46
CA ASP A 15 -27.00 -20.14 -2.46
C ASP A 15 -27.00 -18.59 -2.61
N GLY A 16 -26.30 -18.04 -3.63
CA GLY A 16 -26.24 -16.62 -3.96
C GLY A 16 -25.23 -15.82 -3.16
N ASN A 17 -24.32 -16.49 -2.43
CA ASN A 17 -23.25 -15.78 -1.74
C ASN A 17 -22.12 -15.44 -2.72
N GLU A 18 -21.62 -14.22 -2.62
CA GLU A 18 -20.58 -13.70 -3.50
C GLU A 18 -19.19 -13.75 -2.84
N TYR A 19 -18.17 -14.01 -3.67
CA TYR A 19 -16.79 -14.14 -3.23
C TYR A 19 -15.84 -13.54 -4.26
N ALA A 20 -14.64 -13.13 -3.81
CA ALA A 20 -13.50 -12.84 -4.66
C ALA A 20 -12.55 -14.04 -4.67
N LEU A 21 -12.44 -14.71 -5.82
CA LEU A 21 -11.47 -15.76 -6.08
C LEU A 21 -10.19 -15.10 -6.58
N ARG A 22 -9.10 -15.22 -5.80
CA ARG A 22 -7.79 -14.65 -6.11
C ARG A 22 -6.85 -15.75 -6.59
N VAL A 23 -6.35 -15.62 -7.82
CA VAL A 23 -5.29 -16.46 -8.37
C VAL A 23 -3.99 -15.68 -8.29
N HIS A 24 -3.11 -16.08 -7.39
CA HIS A 24 -1.88 -15.35 -7.08
C HIS A 24 -0.85 -15.45 -8.20
N ARG A 25 -0.15 -14.35 -8.48
CA ARG A 25 0.93 -14.27 -9.47
C ARG A 25 2.07 -15.20 -9.06
N LYS A 26 2.58 -15.97 -10.03
CA LYS A 26 3.70 -16.88 -9.81
C LYS A 26 4.95 -16.12 -9.38
N GLY A 27 5.52 -16.53 -8.24
CA GLY A 27 6.80 -16.01 -7.77
C GLY A 27 6.74 -14.62 -7.12
N TYR A 28 5.53 -14.05 -6.93
CA TYR A 28 5.37 -12.81 -6.17
C TYR A 28 5.41 -13.10 -4.66
N HIS A 29 4.59 -14.04 -4.20
CA HIS A 29 4.61 -14.55 -2.83
C HIS A 29 4.70 -16.07 -2.80
N ASP A 30 5.35 -16.61 -1.78
CA ASP A 30 5.26 -18.02 -1.43
C ASP A 30 4.07 -18.29 -0.48
N LEU A 31 3.81 -19.56 -0.17
CA LEU A 31 2.67 -19.95 0.66
C LEU A 31 2.78 -19.42 2.10
N ASP A 32 3.99 -19.34 2.65
CA ASP A 32 4.21 -18.84 4.01
C ASP A 32 3.92 -17.34 4.09
N GLU A 33 4.29 -16.58 3.05
CA GLU A 33 3.98 -15.16 2.93
C GLU A 33 2.46 -14.92 2.80
N LEU A 34 1.76 -15.75 2.01
CA LEU A 34 0.31 -15.68 1.87
C LEU A 34 -0.42 -16.05 3.19
N ASN A 35 0.04 -17.10 3.87
CA ASN A 35 -0.50 -17.45 5.20
C ASN A 35 -0.25 -16.34 6.23
N SER A 36 0.86 -15.62 6.10
CA SER A 36 1.15 -14.46 6.95
C SER A 36 0.21 -13.29 6.66
N GLU A 37 -0.14 -13.01 5.40
CA GLU A 37 -1.20 -12.07 5.04
C GLU A 37 -2.53 -12.45 5.70
N HIS A 38 -2.94 -13.71 5.57
CA HIS A 38 -4.16 -14.21 6.19
C HIS A 38 -4.14 -14.05 7.72
N ASN A 39 -3.01 -14.33 8.38
CA ASN A 39 -2.88 -14.16 9.83
C ASN A 39 -3.07 -12.71 10.26
N TRP A 40 -2.47 -11.76 9.52
CA TRP A 40 -2.60 -10.35 9.84
C TRP A 40 -3.99 -9.80 9.53
N THR A 41 -4.57 -10.12 8.37
CA THR A 41 -5.95 -9.72 8.03
C THR A 41 -6.97 -10.29 9.02
N SER A 42 -6.76 -11.52 9.51
CA SER A 42 -7.57 -12.11 10.58
C SER A 42 -7.46 -11.35 11.90
N CYS A 43 -6.26 -10.85 12.24
CA CYS A 43 -6.07 -9.99 13.41
C CYS A 43 -6.86 -8.67 13.26
N LEU A 44 -6.76 -8.02 12.10
CA LEU A 44 -7.47 -6.78 11.79
C LEU A 44 -9.00 -6.97 11.85
N SER A 45 -9.52 -8.05 11.26
CA SER A 45 -10.94 -8.40 11.33
C SER A 45 -11.42 -8.61 12.77
N LYS A 46 -10.63 -9.31 13.61
CA LYS A 46 -10.93 -9.51 15.03
C LYS A 46 -10.91 -8.20 15.84
N ALA A 47 -10.12 -7.22 15.39
CA ALA A 47 -10.11 -5.86 15.95
C ALA A 47 -11.30 -5.01 15.49
N GLY A 48 -12.21 -5.55 14.68
CA GLY A 48 -13.43 -4.88 14.18
C GLY A 48 -13.21 -4.04 12.92
N LEU A 49 -12.06 -4.20 12.25
CA LEU A 49 -11.76 -3.52 10.99
C LEU A 49 -12.40 -4.25 9.82
N SER A 50 -12.85 -3.49 8.82
CA SER A 50 -13.49 -4.04 7.63
C SER A 50 -12.44 -4.38 6.59
N VAL A 51 -12.06 -5.64 6.56
CA VAL A 51 -11.04 -6.22 5.67
C VAL A 51 -11.55 -7.52 5.07
N PRO A 52 -10.95 -8.04 3.98
CA PRO A 52 -11.36 -9.30 3.37
C PRO A 52 -11.30 -10.48 4.36
N GLU A 53 -12.39 -11.21 4.47
CA GLU A 53 -12.46 -12.43 5.28
C GLU A 53 -12.20 -13.66 4.41
N THR A 54 -11.16 -14.42 4.75
CA THR A 54 -10.83 -15.66 4.05
C THR A 54 -11.91 -16.72 4.25
N VAL A 55 -12.26 -17.40 3.15
CA VAL A 55 -13.10 -18.59 3.16
C VAL A 55 -12.16 -19.80 3.07
N PRO A 56 -12.09 -20.63 4.13
CA PRO A 56 -11.14 -21.74 4.14
C PRO A 56 -11.51 -22.81 3.10
N THR A 57 -10.51 -23.50 2.62
CA THR A 57 -10.66 -24.70 1.80
C THR A 57 -11.36 -25.81 2.58
N ALA A 58 -11.79 -26.88 1.91
CA ALA A 58 -12.40 -28.05 2.57
C ALA A 58 -11.48 -28.70 3.62
N ASN A 59 -10.18 -28.49 3.53
CA ASN A 59 -9.20 -29.00 4.51
C ASN A 59 -8.89 -28.00 5.64
N GLY A 60 -9.56 -26.83 5.65
CA GLY A 60 -9.35 -25.78 6.65
C GLY A 60 -8.16 -24.82 6.37
N GLU A 61 -7.49 -24.96 5.23
CA GLU A 61 -6.36 -24.13 4.80
C GLU A 61 -6.87 -22.79 4.23
N ALA A 62 -6.10 -21.72 4.33
CA ALA A 62 -6.46 -20.43 3.75
C ALA A 62 -6.33 -20.40 2.20
N TYR A 63 -5.39 -21.18 1.68
CA TYR A 63 -5.07 -21.23 0.25
C TYR A 63 -5.02 -22.66 -0.27
N ALA A 64 -5.37 -22.84 -1.55
CA ALA A 64 -5.19 -24.07 -2.29
C ALA A 64 -4.02 -23.95 -3.26
N THR A 65 -3.26 -25.02 -3.45
CA THR A 65 -2.30 -25.15 -4.56
C THR A 65 -2.99 -25.83 -5.73
N VAL A 66 -3.08 -25.15 -6.86
CA VAL A 66 -3.74 -25.64 -8.08
C VAL A 66 -2.70 -25.84 -9.17
N PHE A 67 -2.60 -27.07 -9.68
CA PHE A 67 -1.70 -27.44 -10.79
C PHE A 67 -2.45 -27.30 -12.13
N PHE A 68 -1.73 -26.84 -13.14
CA PHE A 68 -2.28 -26.65 -14.49
C PHE A 68 -1.89 -27.80 -15.41
N ASN A 69 -2.91 -28.46 -16.01
CA ASN A 69 -2.78 -29.38 -17.17
C ASN A 69 -1.61 -30.37 -17.10
N ASP A 70 -1.55 -31.20 -16.09
CA ASP A 70 -0.51 -32.23 -15.90
C ASP A 70 0.94 -31.70 -15.97
N SER A 71 1.15 -30.40 -15.73
CA SER A 71 2.45 -29.75 -15.63
C SER A 71 2.84 -29.54 -14.17
N ASP A 72 4.13 -29.31 -13.92
CA ASP A 72 4.63 -28.88 -12.61
C ASP A 72 4.30 -27.40 -12.32
N GLU A 73 3.57 -26.74 -13.22
CA GLU A 73 3.17 -25.36 -13.03
C GLU A 73 1.96 -25.28 -12.11
N PHE A 74 2.09 -24.49 -11.05
CA PHE A 74 1.02 -24.30 -10.07
C PHE A 74 0.80 -22.82 -9.77
N ARG A 75 -0.36 -22.53 -9.17
CA ARG A 75 -0.71 -21.23 -8.56
C ARG A 75 -1.29 -21.46 -7.19
N TYR A 76 -1.08 -20.51 -6.32
CA TYR A 76 -1.87 -20.42 -5.08
C TYR A 76 -3.18 -19.72 -5.39
N VAL A 77 -4.25 -20.25 -4.83
CA VAL A 77 -5.61 -19.75 -5.03
C VAL A 77 -6.25 -19.55 -3.66
N GLY A 78 -6.73 -18.34 -3.41
CA GLY A 78 -7.46 -17.99 -2.20
C GLY A 78 -8.89 -17.55 -2.52
N LEU A 79 -9.80 -17.72 -1.57
CA LEU A 79 -11.17 -17.25 -1.64
C LEU A 79 -11.45 -16.34 -0.44
N VAL A 80 -11.96 -15.14 -0.70
CA VAL A 80 -12.41 -14.21 0.34
C VAL A 80 -13.85 -13.83 0.09
N LYS A 81 -14.61 -13.49 1.14
CA LYS A 81 -15.96 -12.96 0.97
C LYS A 81 -15.93 -11.69 0.14
N TRP A 82 -16.89 -11.55 -0.75
CA TRP A 82 -17.04 -10.31 -1.52
C TRP A 82 -17.34 -9.15 -0.59
N MET A 83 -16.67 -8.03 -0.82
CA MET A 83 -16.90 -6.79 -0.06
C MET A 83 -17.66 -5.81 -0.95
N GLU A 84 -18.81 -5.36 -0.48
CA GLU A 84 -19.63 -4.37 -1.16
C GLU A 84 -19.10 -2.96 -0.93
N GLY A 85 -19.34 -2.08 -1.89
CA GLY A 85 -19.00 -0.68 -1.83
C GLY A 85 -18.48 -0.14 -3.16
N ALA A 86 -18.47 1.18 -3.28
CA ALA A 86 -17.83 1.87 -4.39
C ALA A 86 -16.36 2.13 -4.07
N ILE A 87 -15.49 2.07 -5.07
CA ILE A 87 -14.07 2.40 -4.93
C ILE A 87 -13.96 3.91 -4.67
N LEU A 88 -13.22 4.30 -3.62
CA LEU A 88 -13.02 5.71 -3.26
C LEU A 88 -12.50 6.54 -4.45
N ASN A 89 -11.56 6.01 -5.22
CA ASN A 89 -11.00 6.69 -6.38
C ASN A 89 -12.04 7.08 -7.42
N ASP A 90 -13.07 6.27 -7.61
CA ASP A 90 -14.12 6.50 -8.62
C ASP A 90 -15.09 7.61 -8.19
N LEU A 91 -15.18 7.88 -6.90
CA LEU A 91 -16.11 8.87 -6.32
C LEU A 91 -15.45 10.23 -6.09
N ILE A 92 -14.16 10.25 -5.75
CA ILE A 92 -13.52 11.42 -5.13
C ILE A 92 -13.52 12.68 -5.98
N LEU A 93 -13.47 12.53 -7.31
CA LEU A 93 -13.47 13.67 -8.25
C LEU A 93 -14.84 14.38 -8.33
N GLU A 94 -15.89 13.70 -7.90
CA GLU A 94 -17.27 14.26 -7.88
C GLU A 94 -17.64 14.84 -6.51
N LEU A 95 -16.82 14.57 -5.46
CA LEU A 95 -17.08 15.03 -4.10
C LEU A 95 -16.72 16.50 -3.92
N LYS A 96 -17.47 17.17 -3.06
CA LYS A 96 -17.15 18.52 -2.61
C LYS A 96 -16.06 18.47 -1.55
N GLU A 97 -15.35 19.57 -1.35
CA GLU A 97 -14.29 19.70 -0.36
C GLU A 97 -14.66 19.16 1.04
N LYS A 98 -15.89 19.48 1.51
CA LYS A 98 -16.36 18.97 2.82
C LYS A 98 -16.48 17.44 2.84
N GLU A 99 -16.99 16.84 1.79
CA GLU A 99 -17.16 15.39 1.68
C GLU A 99 -15.80 14.71 1.60
N VAL A 100 -14.84 15.30 0.87
CA VAL A 100 -13.44 14.85 0.85
C VAL A 100 -12.82 14.94 2.24
N SER A 101 -13.03 16.06 2.95
CA SER A 101 -12.54 16.25 4.31
C SER A 101 -13.11 15.20 5.28
N ASP A 102 -14.42 15.00 5.31
CA ASP A 102 -15.07 14.03 6.20
C ASP A 102 -14.58 12.59 5.92
N LEU A 103 -14.38 12.27 4.65
CA LEU A 103 -13.94 10.97 4.19
C LEU A 103 -12.49 10.67 4.57
N TYR A 104 -11.57 11.63 4.31
CA TYR A 104 -10.17 11.45 4.68
C TYR A 104 -9.95 11.51 6.20
N ASN A 105 -10.76 12.26 6.96
CA ASN A 105 -10.76 12.17 8.41
C ASN A 105 -11.14 10.75 8.87
N SER A 106 -12.19 10.18 8.28
CA SER A 106 -12.60 8.80 8.57
C SER A 106 -11.52 7.78 8.18
N LEU A 107 -10.84 7.95 7.04
CA LEU A 107 -9.74 7.10 6.60
C LEU A 107 -8.55 7.19 7.57
N GLY A 108 -8.21 8.39 8.04
CA GLY A 108 -7.19 8.59 9.07
C GLY A 108 -7.47 7.78 10.34
N LYS A 109 -8.73 7.76 10.81
CA LYS A 109 -9.16 6.93 11.94
C LYS A 109 -9.03 5.44 11.67
N VAL A 110 -9.36 5.00 10.45
CA VAL A 110 -9.20 3.60 10.05
C VAL A 110 -7.72 3.20 10.09
N ILE A 111 -6.82 4.00 9.49
CA ILE A 111 -5.37 3.73 9.51
C ILE A 111 -4.84 3.68 10.93
N ALA A 112 -5.25 4.62 11.79
CA ALA A 112 -4.84 4.61 13.20
C ALA A 112 -5.24 3.30 13.90
N LYS A 113 -6.45 2.80 13.65
CA LYS A 113 -6.92 1.52 14.20
C LYS A 113 -6.17 0.31 13.63
N PHE A 114 -5.75 0.35 12.36
CA PHE A 114 -4.84 -0.66 11.80
C PHE A 114 -3.53 -0.71 12.58
N HIS A 115 -2.90 0.46 12.80
CA HIS A 115 -1.65 0.54 13.54
C HIS A 115 -1.82 0.13 15.01
N GLN A 116 -2.92 0.54 15.67
CA GLN A 116 -3.21 0.10 17.03
C GLN A 116 -3.42 -1.42 17.12
N ALA A 117 -4.13 -2.02 16.16
CA ALA A 117 -4.32 -3.47 16.11
C ALA A 117 -2.96 -4.17 15.96
N THR A 118 -2.09 -3.65 15.08
CA THR A 118 -0.72 -4.15 14.88
C THR A 118 0.13 -4.02 16.14
N MET A 119 0.11 -2.87 16.83
CA MET A 119 0.86 -2.65 18.07
C MET A 119 0.46 -3.64 19.19
N ASN A 120 -0.78 -4.10 19.18
CA ASN A 120 -1.30 -5.03 20.17
C ASN A 120 -1.27 -6.50 19.72
N TRP A 121 -0.78 -6.76 18.50
CA TRP A 121 -0.75 -8.09 17.94
C TRP A 121 0.55 -8.82 18.26
N GLU A 122 0.43 -10.03 18.76
CA GLU A 122 1.56 -10.92 18.89
C GLU A 122 1.85 -11.61 17.56
N VAL A 123 2.96 -11.21 16.91
CA VAL A 123 3.37 -11.74 15.62
C VAL A 123 3.71 -13.23 15.76
N PRO A 124 3.09 -14.14 14.97
CA PRO A 124 3.41 -15.58 15.00
C PRO A 124 4.90 -15.84 14.67
N LYS A 125 5.47 -16.90 15.24
CA LYS A 125 6.91 -17.22 15.06
C LYS A 125 7.29 -17.50 13.60
N ASP A 126 6.36 -18.08 12.85
CA ASP A 126 6.56 -18.48 11.44
C ASP A 126 6.07 -17.40 10.48
N PHE A 127 5.76 -16.21 11.00
CA PHE A 127 5.29 -15.09 10.21
C PHE A 127 6.38 -14.58 9.28
N LYS A 128 6.08 -14.53 7.98
CA LYS A 128 7.02 -14.18 6.93
C LYS A 128 6.42 -13.12 6.03
N ARG A 129 6.94 -11.91 6.11
CA ARG A 129 6.65 -10.81 5.17
C ARG A 129 7.91 -9.98 4.99
N HIS A 130 8.01 -9.31 3.86
CA HIS A 130 9.07 -8.36 3.56
C HIS A 130 9.01 -7.14 4.50
N SER A 131 10.04 -6.30 4.41
CA SER A 131 10.11 -5.09 5.23
C SER A 131 10.38 -3.87 4.36
N PHE A 132 9.59 -2.83 4.56
CA PHE A 132 9.81 -1.47 4.09
C PHE A 132 10.66 -0.70 5.11
N ASP A 133 11.80 -1.25 5.43
CA ASP A 133 12.85 -0.58 6.20
C ASP A 133 13.89 0.08 5.28
N VAL A 134 15.04 0.46 5.82
CA VAL A 134 16.10 1.11 5.03
C VAL A 134 16.50 0.24 3.84
N ASP A 135 16.71 -1.06 4.07
CA ASP A 135 17.12 -1.98 3.01
C ASP A 135 15.98 -2.24 2.03
N GLY A 136 14.75 -2.41 2.53
CA GLY A 136 13.57 -2.62 1.71
C GLY A 136 13.21 -1.43 0.82
N PHE A 137 13.52 -0.19 1.25
CA PHE A 137 13.29 1.00 0.43
C PHE A 137 14.47 1.36 -0.48
N VAL A 138 15.70 1.34 0.04
CA VAL A 138 16.86 1.94 -0.63
C VAL A 138 18.13 1.09 -0.55
N GLY A 139 18.02 -0.14 -0.09
CA GLY A 139 19.13 -1.10 -0.06
C GLY A 139 19.63 -1.51 -1.44
N SER A 140 20.47 -2.54 -1.51
CA SER A 140 20.98 -3.05 -2.80
C SER A 140 19.90 -3.73 -3.64
N GLU A 141 18.92 -4.37 -3.00
CA GLU A 141 17.79 -5.05 -3.65
C GLU A 141 16.48 -4.62 -2.95
N PRO A 142 15.99 -3.39 -3.21
CA PRO A 142 14.77 -2.89 -2.58
C PRO A 142 13.56 -3.65 -3.11
N PHE A 143 12.50 -3.73 -2.30
CA PHE A 143 11.32 -4.55 -2.60
C PHE A 143 10.68 -4.22 -3.97
N TRP A 144 10.54 -2.93 -4.31
CA TRP A 144 10.01 -2.51 -5.61
C TRP A 144 11.09 -2.16 -6.65
N GLY A 145 12.34 -2.60 -6.42
CA GLY A 145 13.45 -2.43 -7.36
C GLY A 145 14.14 -1.06 -7.30
N ARG A 146 15.16 -0.92 -8.13
CA ARG A 146 16.11 0.20 -8.09
C ARG A 146 15.62 1.36 -8.95
N PHE A 147 14.81 2.26 -8.40
CA PHE A 147 14.30 3.44 -9.10
C PHE A 147 15.41 4.38 -9.63
N TRP A 148 16.58 4.38 -8.99
CA TRP A 148 17.74 5.19 -9.41
C TRP A 148 18.45 4.63 -10.65
N GLU A 149 18.08 3.44 -11.12
CA GLU A 149 18.52 2.82 -12.36
C GLU A 149 17.43 2.88 -13.45
N ALA A 150 16.47 3.80 -13.31
CA ALA A 150 15.36 3.95 -14.23
C ALA A 150 15.85 4.09 -15.69
N LYS A 151 15.33 3.25 -16.57
CA LYS A 151 15.75 3.17 -17.99
C LYS A 151 15.40 4.43 -18.77
N ASN A 152 14.26 5.03 -18.42
CA ASN A 152 13.72 6.23 -19.06
C ASN A 152 14.30 7.54 -18.48
N ALA A 153 15.22 7.46 -17.50
CA ALA A 153 15.92 8.62 -16.95
C ALA A 153 17.21 8.91 -17.76
N SER A 154 17.54 10.18 -17.92
CA SER A 154 18.85 10.63 -18.39
C SER A 154 19.96 10.31 -17.38
N ASP A 155 21.23 10.37 -17.78
CA ASP A 155 22.36 10.14 -16.87
C ASP A 155 22.34 11.13 -15.70
N GLU A 156 22.05 12.41 -15.97
CA GLU A 156 21.93 13.46 -14.95
C GLU A 156 20.81 13.16 -13.95
N GLU A 157 19.64 12.70 -14.43
CA GLU A 157 18.52 12.32 -13.55
C GLU A 157 18.86 11.10 -12.71
N ARG A 158 19.51 10.07 -13.27
CA ARG A 158 20.00 8.91 -12.51
C ARG A 158 21.00 9.30 -11.42
N GLU A 159 21.90 10.22 -11.70
CA GLU A 159 22.83 10.76 -10.69
C GLU A 159 22.07 11.45 -9.55
N LYS A 160 21.07 12.29 -9.89
CA LYS A 160 20.21 12.96 -8.88
C LYS A 160 19.43 11.95 -8.06
N LEU A 161 18.76 10.98 -8.70
CA LEU A 161 18.01 9.92 -7.99
C LEU A 161 18.93 9.10 -7.07
N SER A 162 20.16 8.80 -7.51
CA SER A 162 21.15 8.10 -6.70
C SER A 162 21.61 8.93 -5.50
N LEU A 163 21.72 10.25 -5.65
CA LEU A 163 22.07 11.16 -4.54
C LEU A 163 20.89 11.27 -3.55
N ILE A 164 19.67 11.40 -4.06
CA ILE A 164 18.44 11.40 -3.25
C ILE A 164 18.36 10.10 -2.44
N ARG A 165 18.55 8.94 -3.08
CA ARG A 165 18.60 7.63 -2.43
C ARG A 165 19.55 7.63 -1.22
N LYS A 166 20.81 8.06 -1.40
CA LYS A 166 21.80 8.10 -0.33
C LYS A 166 21.41 9.02 0.83
N ASN A 167 20.73 10.11 0.54
CA ASN A 167 20.31 11.06 1.57
C ASN A 167 19.06 10.58 2.30
N ILE A 168 18.14 9.90 1.61
CA ILE A 168 17.01 9.19 2.23
C ILE A 168 17.50 8.07 3.14
N GLU A 169 18.47 7.25 2.70
CA GLU A 169 19.08 6.20 3.51
C GLU A 169 19.56 6.75 4.87
N LYS A 170 20.25 7.90 4.86
CA LYS A 170 20.69 8.58 6.09
C LYS A 170 19.54 9.10 6.95
N SER A 171 18.43 9.51 6.32
CA SER A 171 17.26 10.02 7.03
C SER A 171 16.49 8.87 7.67
N LEU A 172 16.20 7.82 6.93
CA LEU A 172 15.47 6.64 7.41
C LEU A 172 16.25 5.90 8.50
N SER A 173 17.59 5.84 8.40
CA SER A 173 18.45 5.19 9.42
C SER A 173 18.39 5.86 10.81
N LYS A 174 17.81 7.06 10.90
CA LYS A 174 17.63 7.78 12.17
C LYS A 174 16.24 7.59 12.77
N LEU A 175 15.29 7.06 11.98
CA LEU A 175 13.93 6.86 12.45
C LEU A 175 13.88 5.70 13.47
N PRO A 176 13.08 5.83 14.52
CA PRO A 176 12.89 4.75 15.47
C PRO A 176 12.19 3.56 14.78
N ARG A 177 12.50 2.36 15.28
CA ARG A 177 11.88 1.09 14.83
C ARG A 177 11.24 0.34 16.01
N ASP A 178 10.76 1.08 16.99
CA ASP A 178 9.98 0.51 18.07
C ASP A 178 8.52 0.30 17.63
N ILE A 179 7.76 -0.45 18.43
CA ILE A 179 6.39 -0.83 18.13
C ILE A 179 5.42 0.36 17.98
N SER A 180 5.79 1.53 18.49
CA SER A 180 4.96 2.75 18.37
C SER A 180 5.13 3.47 17.04
N SER A 181 6.15 3.11 16.25
CA SER A 181 6.52 3.78 14.99
C SER A 181 6.65 2.83 13.81
N PHE A 182 6.87 1.53 14.06
CA PHE A 182 7.18 0.52 13.07
C PHE A 182 6.48 -0.81 13.40
N GLY A 183 5.82 -1.40 12.41
CA GLY A 183 5.10 -2.68 12.55
C GLY A 183 4.56 -3.13 11.21
N MET A 184 3.59 -4.06 11.21
CA MET A 184 2.89 -4.41 9.98
C MET A 184 2.05 -3.24 9.48
N ILE A 185 2.18 -2.91 8.22
CA ILE A 185 1.47 -1.88 7.49
C ILE A 185 0.84 -2.45 6.22
N HIS A 186 -0.14 -1.76 5.69
CA HIS A 186 -0.76 -2.13 4.41
C HIS A 186 0.16 -1.83 3.22
N ALA A 187 0.92 -0.76 3.31
CA ALA A 187 1.89 -0.24 2.32
C ALA A 187 1.30 0.19 0.97
N ASP A 188 0.03 -0.11 0.69
CA ASP A 188 -0.64 0.24 -0.57
C ASP A 188 -2.09 0.75 -0.36
N MET A 189 -2.37 1.44 0.76
CA MET A 189 -3.72 1.92 1.12
C MET A 189 -4.09 3.22 0.38
N HIS A 190 -3.95 3.25 -0.94
CA HIS A 190 -4.40 4.36 -1.78
C HIS A 190 -5.90 4.24 -2.12
N SER A 191 -6.47 5.27 -2.76
CA SER A 191 -7.92 5.38 -2.96
C SER A 191 -8.55 4.26 -3.80
N GLN A 192 -7.79 3.50 -4.58
CA GLN A 192 -8.29 2.33 -5.32
C GLN A 192 -8.46 1.09 -4.43
N ASN A 193 -7.79 1.07 -3.26
CA ASN A 193 -7.84 -0.04 -2.31
C ASN A 193 -8.76 0.25 -1.11
N VAL A 194 -9.57 1.31 -1.19
CA VAL A 194 -10.57 1.68 -0.19
C VAL A 194 -11.95 1.63 -0.80
N LEU A 195 -12.85 0.85 -0.18
CA LEU A 195 -14.27 0.78 -0.54
C LEU A 195 -15.10 1.60 0.43
N ILE A 196 -16.14 2.23 -0.11
CA ILE A 196 -17.11 3.01 0.65
C ILE A 196 -18.49 2.41 0.46
N GLN A 197 -19.14 2.08 1.55
CA GLN A 197 -20.53 1.68 1.58
C GLN A 197 -21.24 2.47 2.69
N GLU A 198 -22.10 3.40 2.34
CA GLU A 198 -22.68 4.37 3.27
C GLU A 198 -21.56 5.14 4.00
N ASP A 199 -21.48 5.05 5.33
CA ASP A 199 -20.42 5.68 6.14
C ASP A 199 -19.28 4.71 6.52
N LYS A 200 -19.30 3.49 5.99
CA LYS A 200 -18.32 2.46 6.31
C LYS A 200 -17.20 2.44 5.28
N LEU A 201 -15.97 2.54 5.76
CA LEU A 201 -14.77 2.28 4.96
C LEU A 201 -14.30 0.84 5.14
N SER A 202 -13.93 0.23 4.03
CA SER A 202 -13.35 -1.11 3.98
C SER A 202 -12.05 -1.05 3.19
N VAL A 203 -11.05 -1.79 3.63
CA VAL A 203 -9.73 -1.81 2.99
C VAL A 203 -9.52 -3.18 2.35
N ILE A 204 -9.06 -3.18 1.11
CA ILE A 204 -8.81 -4.38 0.29
C ILE A 204 -7.38 -4.38 -0.23
N ASP A 205 -6.96 -5.50 -0.79
CA ASP A 205 -5.66 -5.71 -1.45
C ASP A 205 -4.43 -5.58 -0.52
N PHE A 206 -4.18 -6.66 0.21
CA PHE A 206 -3.10 -6.78 1.20
C PHE A 206 -1.81 -7.40 0.62
N ASP A 207 -1.68 -7.49 -0.71
CA ASP A 207 -0.53 -8.14 -1.34
C ASP A 207 0.80 -7.49 -0.98
N ASP A 208 0.85 -6.16 -0.92
CA ASP A 208 2.05 -5.41 -0.57
C ASP A 208 2.24 -5.24 0.96
N ALA A 209 1.32 -5.76 1.79
CA ALA A 209 1.44 -5.62 3.23
C ALA A 209 2.75 -6.22 3.75
N GLY A 210 3.45 -5.48 4.58
CA GLY A 210 4.76 -5.85 5.12
C GLY A 210 5.10 -5.05 6.37
N PHE A 211 6.27 -5.29 6.94
CA PHE A 211 6.74 -4.46 8.06
C PHE A 211 7.22 -3.11 7.53
N GLY A 212 6.83 -2.01 8.19
CA GLY A 212 7.25 -0.67 7.77
C GLY A 212 6.94 0.39 8.81
N TRP A 213 7.39 1.62 8.54
CA TRP A 213 7.02 2.78 9.37
C TRP A 213 5.57 3.18 9.10
N TYR A 214 4.83 3.45 10.17
CA TYR A 214 3.42 3.87 10.08
C TYR A 214 3.20 5.14 9.26
N GLY A 215 4.20 6.03 9.21
CA GLY A 215 4.16 7.20 8.33
C GLY A 215 4.11 6.88 6.83
N PHE A 216 4.56 5.69 6.41
CA PHE A 216 4.47 5.26 5.02
C PHE A 216 3.02 4.96 4.61
N ASP A 217 2.24 4.26 5.46
CA ASP A 217 0.81 4.04 5.19
C ASP A 217 0.05 5.37 5.03
N LEU A 218 0.31 6.34 5.93
CA LEU A 218 -0.30 7.67 5.84
C LEU A 218 0.10 8.41 4.56
N ALA A 219 1.36 8.29 4.14
CA ALA A 219 1.83 8.89 2.90
C ALA A 219 1.15 8.26 1.68
N VAL A 220 1.05 6.93 1.62
CA VAL A 220 0.41 6.21 0.51
C VAL A 220 -1.06 6.59 0.40
N ALA A 221 -1.78 6.74 1.52
CA ALA A 221 -3.21 7.07 1.54
C ALA A 221 -3.55 8.42 0.91
N VAL A 222 -2.59 9.35 0.80
CA VAL A 222 -2.79 10.67 0.16
C VAL A 222 -1.94 10.88 -1.08
N TRP A 223 -1.04 9.95 -1.39
CA TRP A 223 -0.10 10.12 -2.49
C TRP A 223 -0.80 10.31 -3.85
N ASP A 224 -1.87 9.61 -4.11
CA ASP A 224 -2.66 9.70 -5.35
C ASP A 224 -3.48 11.02 -5.44
N ARG A 225 -3.46 11.82 -4.38
CA ARG A 225 -4.02 13.19 -4.37
C ARG A 225 -2.97 14.25 -4.69
N LEU A 226 -1.69 13.88 -4.81
CA LEU A 226 -0.67 14.79 -5.32
C LEU A 226 -1.01 15.21 -6.75
N ASP A 227 -0.94 16.51 -7.00
CA ASP A 227 -1.20 17.06 -8.33
C ASP A 227 0.04 17.01 -9.21
N PHE A 228 0.27 15.85 -9.83
CA PHE A 228 1.37 15.70 -10.77
C PHE A 228 1.06 16.33 -12.17
N THR A 229 -0.20 16.67 -12.43
CA THR A 229 -0.68 17.11 -13.76
C THR A 229 -1.47 18.42 -13.73
N ALA A 230 -1.51 19.09 -12.60
CA ALA A 230 -2.28 20.33 -12.34
C ALA A 230 -3.80 20.14 -12.55
N THR A 231 -4.34 19.01 -12.09
CA THR A 231 -5.79 18.68 -12.22
C THR A 231 -6.61 18.95 -10.98
N GLY A 232 -6.01 19.49 -9.91
CA GLY A 232 -6.71 19.87 -8.67
C GLY A 232 -7.24 18.67 -7.88
N CYS A 233 -6.36 17.88 -7.33
CA CYS A 233 -6.72 16.59 -6.70
C CYS A 233 -7.07 16.66 -5.21
N HIS A 234 -7.36 17.85 -4.65
CA HIS A 234 -7.72 18.06 -3.23
C HIS A 234 -6.64 17.59 -2.22
N PHE A 235 -5.35 17.64 -2.59
CA PHE A 235 -4.28 17.12 -1.75
C PHE A 235 -4.26 17.75 -0.35
N ASP A 236 -4.28 19.06 -0.25
CA ASP A 236 -4.18 19.77 1.05
C ASP A 236 -5.33 19.38 1.98
N ILE A 237 -6.57 19.35 1.46
CA ILE A 237 -7.76 18.98 2.23
C ILE A 237 -7.67 17.50 2.67
N ALA A 238 -7.31 16.62 1.75
CA ALA A 238 -7.17 15.19 2.04
C ALA A 238 -6.05 14.94 3.09
N TYR A 239 -4.90 15.59 2.92
CA TYR A 239 -3.78 15.50 3.84
C TYR A 239 -4.14 15.99 5.24
N GLU A 240 -4.63 17.22 5.37
CA GLU A 240 -4.98 17.81 6.67
C GLU A 240 -6.05 16.98 7.39
N SER A 241 -7.06 16.53 6.66
CA SER A 241 -8.18 15.77 7.23
C SER A 241 -7.74 14.36 7.65
N LEU A 242 -6.90 13.68 6.84
CA LEU A 242 -6.35 12.36 7.19
C LEU A 242 -5.53 12.46 8.48
N MET A 243 -4.63 13.47 8.59
CA MET A 243 -3.80 13.68 9.77
C MET A 243 -4.66 14.00 11.01
N ALA A 244 -5.68 14.82 10.85
CA ALA A 244 -6.62 15.13 11.94
C ALA A 244 -7.31 13.86 12.44
N GLY A 245 -7.86 13.04 11.53
CA GLY A 245 -8.49 11.76 11.89
C GLY A 245 -7.54 10.77 12.55
N TYR A 246 -6.31 10.68 12.06
CA TYR A 246 -5.29 9.82 12.66
C TYR A 246 -4.94 10.27 14.09
N LEU A 247 -4.77 11.57 14.31
CA LEU A 247 -4.45 12.12 15.64
C LEU A 247 -5.63 12.05 16.63
N GLU A 248 -6.87 11.99 16.19
CA GLU A 248 -8.02 11.76 17.07
C GLU A 248 -7.92 10.38 17.76
N GLU A 249 -7.43 9.36 17.06
CA GLU A 249 -7.26 8.00 17.59
C GLU A 249 -5.85 7.78 18.21
N CYS A 250 -4.82 8.46 17.69
CA CYS A 250 -3.42 8.37 18.10
C CYS A 250 -2.82 9.75 18.40
N PRO A 251 -3.21 10.43 19.50
CA PRO A 251 -2.89 11.86 19.73
C PRO A 251 -1.37 12.14 19.93
N ASN A 252 -0.56 11.15 20.25
CA ASN A 252 0.89 11.33 20.48
C ASN A 252 1.75 10.96 19.26
N SER A 253 1.17 10.93 18.07
CA SER A 253 1.84 10.45 16.85
C SER A 253 2.39 11.58 15.95
N GLN A 254 2.67 12.75 16.52
CA GLN A 254 3.20 13.88 15.74
C GLN A 254 4.55 13.54 15.06
N ASP A 255 5.36 12.73 15.71
CA ASP A 255 6.64 12.27 15.14
C ASP A 255 6.42 11.39 13.89
N ILE A 256 5.38 10.55 13.88
CA ILE A 256 4.98 9.74 12.70
C ILE A 256 4.57 10.69 11.57
N ILE A 257 3.70 11.67 11.84
CA ILE A 257 3.22 12.64 10.85
C ILE A 257 4.39 13.42 10.24
N SER A 258 5.40 13.78 11.03
CA SER A 258 6.58 14.51 10.54
C SER A 258 7.39 13.76 9.49
N THR A 259 7.23 12.44 9.39
CA THR A 259 7.93 11.60 8.41
C THR A 259 7.24 11.54 7.05
N ILE A 260 5.95 11.91 6.98
CA ILE A 260 5.12 11.76 5.77
C ILE A 260 5.72 12.41 4.53
N PRO A 261 6.29 13.64 4.57
CA PRO A 261 6.89 14.24 3.38
C PRO A 261 8.03 13.39 2.77
N THR A 262 8.83 12.74 3.62
CA THR A 262 9.87 11.81 3.17
C THR A 262 9.27 10.57 2.52
N PHE A 263 8.19 10.03 3.09
CA PHE A 263 7.52 8.85 2.55
C PHE A 263 6.69 9.15 1.29
N LEU A 264 6.16 10.36 1.12
CA LEU A 264 5.58 10.80 -0.15
C LEU A 264 6.61 10.78 -1.28
N LEU A 265 7.80 11.32 -1.03
CA LEU A 265 8.92 11.23 -1.97
C LEU A 265 9.30 9.76 -2.25
N MET A 266 9.38 8.93 -1.20
CA MET A 266 9.66 7.49 -1.38
C MET A 266 8.63 6.83 -2.29
N ARG A 267 7.33 7.03 -2.03
CA ARG A 267 6.26 6.47 -2.87
C ARG A 267 6.39 6.95 -4.32
N THR A 268 6.64 8.24 -4.54
CA THR A 268 6.84 8.80 -5.88
C THR A 268 7.96 8.08 -6.64
N MET A 269 9.10 7.84 -5.99
CA MET A 269 10.24 7.15 -6.60
C MET A 269 9.98 5.65 -6.82
N MET A 270 9.31 4.98 -5.89
CA MET A 270 8.97 3.55 -6.02
C MET A 270 8.07 3.29 -7.23
N ILE A 271 7.11 4.16 -7.49
CA ILE A 271 6.18 4.04 -8.63
C ILE A 271 6.94 4.12 -9.97
N ILE A 272 8.05 4.86 -10.08
CA ILE A 272 8.88 4.88 -11.29
C ILE A 272 9.27 3.44 -11.68
N ARG A 273 9.80 2.70 -10.72
CA ARG A 273 10.25 1.33 -10.98
C ARG A 273 9.08 0.36 -11.16
N TRP A 274 8.01 0.53 -10.39
CA TRP A 274 6.78 -0.25 -10.53
C TRP A 274 6.22 -0.19 -11.97
N ILE A 275 6.19 1.02 -12.56
CA ILE A 275 5.75 1.21 -13.96
C ILE A 275 6.71 0.52 -14.92
N GLU A 276 8.03 0.68 -14.77
CA GLU A 276 9.02 0.06 -15.66
C GLU A 276 8.96 -1.46 -15.67
N ASP A 277 8.63 -2.08 -14.54
CA ASP A 277 8.52 -3.53 -14.43
C ASP A 277 7.16 -4.06 -14.90
N ARG A 278 6.21 -3.17 -15.24
CA ARG A 278 4.84 -3.49 -15.70
C ARG A 278 4.43 -2.68 -16.94
N PRO A 279 5.12 -2.86 -18.07
CA PRO A 279 4.82 -2.12 -19.30
C PRO A 279 3.38 -2.37 -19.80
N GLU A 280 2.80 -3.53 -19.43
CA GLU A 280 1.41 -3.87 -19.76
C GLU A 280 0.37 -2.96 -19.07
N ALA A 281 0.76 -2.23 -18.03
CA ALA A 281 -0.10 -1.26 -17.35
C ALA A 281 -0.29 0.04 -18.17
N GLY A 282 0.61 0.33 -19.11
CA GLY A 282 0.47 1.47 -20.04
C GLY A 282 0.74 2.84 -19.44
N TYR A 283 1.53 2.93 -18.36
CA TYR A 283 1.84 4.18 -17.66
C TYR A 283 3.24 4.73 -17.93
N GLU A 284 3.98 4.22 -18.92
CA GLU A 284 5.39 4.59 -19.18
C GLU A 284 5.56 6.10 -19.47
N ASP A 285 4.59 6.73 -20.11
CA ASP A 285 4.60 8.18 -20.38
C ASP A 285 4.54 9.03 -19.09
N PHE A 286 4.18 8.43 -17.96
CA PHE A 286 4.14 9.11 -16.68
C PHE A 286 5.49 9.12 -15.93
N ILE A 287 6.43 8.26 -16.31
CA ILE A 287 7.76 8.16 -15.66
C ILE A 287 8.52 9.49 -15.64
N PRO A 288 8.61 10.28 -16.73
CA PRO A 288 9.31 11.58 -16.70
C PRO A 288 8.67 12.57 -15.71
N VAL A 289 7.35 12.53 -15.56
CA VAL A 289 6.62 13.36 -14.59
C VAL A 289 7.02 12.98 -13.15
N LEU A 290 7.07 11.70 -12.84
CA LEU A 290 7.48 11.20 -11.52
C LEU A 290 8.96 11.49 -11.22
N ILE A 291 9.86 11.36 -12.20
CA ILE A 291 11.27 11.71 -12.04
C ILE A 291 11.41 13.20 -11.68
N LYS A 292 10.74 14.07 -12.43
CA LYS A 292 10.73 15.51 -12.17
C LYS A 292 10.16 15.80 -10.77
N ALA A 293 9.02 15.23 -10.44
CA ALA A 293 8.38 15.41 -9.13
C ALA A 293 9.28 14.93 -7.99
N SER A 294 9.97 13.78 -8.15
CA SER A 294 10.94 13.28 -7.17
C SER A 294 12.09 14.25 -6.91
N ILE A 295 12.62 14.84 -7.98
CA ILE A 295 13.72 15.83 -7.88
C ILE A 295 13.23 17.12 -7.18
N ASP A 296 12.03 17.59 -7.51
CA ASP A 296 11.47 18.81 -6.93
C ASP A 296 11.11 18.57 -5.43
N GLN A 297 10.43 17.50 -5.08
CA GLN A 297 10.16 17.11 -3.70
C GLN A 297 11.45 16.95 -2.87
N ALA A 298 12.52 16.38 -3.46
CA ALA A 298 13.78 16.21 -2.77
C ALA A 298 14.49 17.56 -2.48
N LYS A 299 14.32 18.57 -3.36
CA LYS A 299 14.82 19.94 -3.09
C LYS A 299 14.07 20.58 -1.94
N ASP A 300 12.72 20.47 -1.92
CA ASP A 300 11.88 21.00 -0.86
C ASP A 300 12.26 20.39 0.51
N LEU A 301 12.60 19.11 0.53
CA LEU A 301 13.07 18.39 1.70
C LEU A 301 14.57 18.61 2.03
N LYS A 302 15.29 19.41 1.23
CA LYS A 302 16.75 19.65 1.34
C LYS A 302 17.58 18.36 1.26
N LEU A 303 17.06 17.36 0.55
CA LEU A 303 17.76 16.11 0.24
C LEU A 303 18.56 16.21 -1.07
N LEU A 304 18.31 17.26 -1.85
CA LEU A 304 19.04 17.64 -3.05
C LEU A 304 19.29 19.16 -3.02
N ASN A 305 20.48 19.59 -3.45
CA ASN A 305 20.82 21.01 -3.55
C ASN A 305 20.30 21.63 -4.86
#